data_b75533141b71e2f581be3eacf25bb38a
#
_entry.id   b75533141b71e2f581be3eacf25bb38a
#
_cell.length_a   1.000
_cell.length_b   1.000
_cell.length_c   1.000
_cell.angle_alpha   90.00
_cell.angle_beta   90.00
_cell.angle_gamma   90.00
#
_symmetry.space_group_name_H-M   'P 1'
#
loop_
_entity.id
_entity.type
_entity.pdbx_description
1 polymer ?
#
loop_
_entity_poly.entity_id
_entity_poly.type
_entity_poly.pdbx_seq_one_letter_code
_entity_poly.pdbx_strand_id
1 'polypeptide(L)'
;PQQIRANLSADAIKLYELIWNRAVASQCCSAKLRKTRIVTQAGEGKETTYWEARGQVVAFAGYTRYWNNLSADSQLPTLQPEQTVVVEKAQADKKQTQPPPRYSEPKLVQLMERKGIGRPSTYAPTIKTLRSRTYVGLLKGKLQPTELGLSLDTALEKLLPDLIQPEFTAQMEAELDAIASGKQEWQT
;
A
#
# COMPACT_ATOMS: atom_id res chain seq x y z
N PRO A 1 6.39 23.42 15.98
CA PRO A 1 5.16 22.62 15.91
C PRO A 1 4.18 22.90 17.06
N GLN A 2 4.62 23.06 18.32
CA GLN A 2 3.69 23.28 19.45
C GLN A 2 2.93 24.61 19.39
N GLN A 3 3.55 25.66 18.86
CA GLN A 3 2.94 26.99 18.73
C GLN A 3 1.80 27.03 17.68
N ILE A 4 1.83 26.14 16.69
CA ILE A 4 0.81 26.09 15.61
C ILE A 4 -0.45 25.35 16.05
N ARG A 5 -0.35 24.45 17.06
CA ARG A 5 -1.47 23.63 17.53
C ARG A 5 -2.65 24.43 18.11
N ALA A 6 -2.38 25.61 18.67
CA ALA A 6 -3.40 26.40 19.35
C ALA A 6 -4.53 26.90 18.42
N ASN A 7 -4.30 27.00 17.12
CA ASN A 7 -5.22 27.59 16.14
C ASN A 7 -5.74 26.61 15.07
N LEU A 8 -5.46 25.31 15.23
CA LEU A 8 -5.84 24.29 14.25
C LEU A 8 -6.88 23.33 14.80
N SER A 9 -7.75 22.83 13.93
CA SER A 9 -8.65 21.71 14.24
C SER A 9 -7.85 20.43 14.52
N ALA A 10 -8.46 19.48 15.24
CA ALA A 10 -7.81 18.21 15.57
C ALA A 10 -7.34 17.43 14.32
N ASP A 11 -8.10 17.46 13.22
CA ASP A 11 -7.73 16.79 11.98
C ASP A 11 -6.62 17.53 11.23
N ALA A 12 -6.62 18.87 11.27
CA ALA A 12 -5.55 19.69 10.72
C ALA A 12 -4.22 19.45 11.47
N ILE A 13 -4.27 19.28 12.80
CA ILE A 13 -3.08 18.93 13.60
C ILE A 13 -2.51 17.57 13.15
N LYS A 14 -3.34 16.54 13.02
CA LYS A 14 -2.92 15.20 12.56
C LYS A 14 -2.28 15.26 11.18
N LEU A 15 -2.90 15.99 10.26
CA LEU A 15 -2.37 16.17 8.91
C LEU A 15 -1.02 16.90 8.93
N TYR A 16 -0.92 17.96 9.71
CA TYR A 16 0.32 18.71 9.88
C TYR A 16 1.44 17.83 10.43
N GLU A 17 1.16 17.04 11.48
CA GLU A 17 2.12 16.10 12.07
C GLU A 17 2.58 15.04 11.06
N LEU A 18 1.66 14.53 10.26
CA LEU A 18 1.98 13.58 9.19
C LEU A 18 2.95 14.19 8.17
N ILE A 19 2.64 15.38 7.67
CA ILE A 19 3.48 16.09 6.70
C ILE A 19 4.84 16.42 7.32
N TRP A 20 4.86 16.96 8.54
CA TRP A 20 6.09 17.27 9.26
C TRP A 20 6.99 16.05 9.44
N ASN A 21 6.45 14.96 9.98
CA ASN A 21 7.21 13.74 10.21
C ASN A 21 7.77 13.17 8.89
N ARG A 22 6.99 13.20 7.81
CA ARG A 22 7.45 12.77 6.49
C ARG A 22 8.56 13.66 5.93
N ALA A 23 8.40 14.96 6.04
CA ALA A 23 9.40 15.93 5.59
C ALA A 23 10.71 15.77 6.35
N VAL A 24 10.66 15.69 7.69
CA VAL A 24 11.85 15.47 8.50
C VAL A 24 12.48 14.11 8.22
N ALA A 25 11.69 13.05 8.13
CA ALA A 25 12.18 11.71 7.84
C ALA A 25 12.91 11.64 6.50
N SER A 26 12.45 12.40 5.48
CA SER A 26 13.10 12.43 4.15
C SER A 26 14.50 13.05 4.17
N GLN A 27 14.82 13.86 5.17
CA GLN A 27 16.13 14.50 5.35
C GLN A 27 17.04 13.72 6.32
N CYS A 28 16.53 12.65 6.93
CA CYS A 28 17.30 11.82 7.84
C CYS A 28 18.06 10.72 7.08
N CYS A 29 19.17 10.26 7.67
CA CYS A 29 19.89 9.10 7.14
C CYS A 29 19.04 7.81 7.25
N SER A 30 19.35 6.85 6.40
CA SER A 30 18.66 5.55 6.34
C SER A 30 18.79 4.77 7.65
N ALA A 31 17.75 4.04 8.01
CA ALA A 31 17.83 3.05 9.10
C ALA A 31 18.74 1.88 8.69
N LYS A 32 19.47 1.34 9.66
CA LYS A 32 20.30 0.14 9.48
C LYS A 32 19.63 -1.03 10.18
N LEU A 33 19.37 -2.08 9.40
CA LEU A 33 18.73 -3.30 9.89
C LEU A 33 19.74 -4.43 9.91
N ARG A 34 19.76 -5.19 10.99
CA ARG A 34 20.48 -6.47 11.06
C ARG A 34 19.46 -7.58 10.80
N LYS A 35 19.61 -8.26 9.68
CA LYS A 35 18.79 -9.42 9.31
C LYS A 35 19.56 -10.69 9.65
N THR A 36 18.91 -11.59 10.37
CA THR A 36 19.44 -12.91 10.72
C THR A 36 18.61 -13.97 10.02
N ARG A 37 19.29 -14.93 9.41
CA ARG A 37 18.68 -16.10 8.80
C ARG A 37 19.31 -17.34 9.42
N ILE A 38 18.49 -18.19 10.00
CA ILE A 38 18.91 -19.48 10.55
C ILE A 38 18.28 -20.57 9.69
N VAL A 39 19.09 -21.50 9.23
CA VAL A 39 18.62 -22.68 8.50
C VAL A 39 19.02 -23.89 9.34
N THR A 40 18.04 -24.71 9.72
CA THR A 40 18.26 -25.96 10.42
C THR A 40 17.91 -27.13 9.51
N GLN A 41 18.67 -28.21 9.63
CA GLN A 41 18.48 -29.45 8.90
C GLN A 41 17.94 -30.50 9.87
N ALA A 42 16.94 -31.27 9.45
CA ALA A 42 16.45 -32.44 10.18
C ALA A 42 16.34 -33.63 9.23
N GLY A 43 16.70 -34.82 9.72
CA GLY A 43 16.72 -36.05 8.92
C GLY A 43 18.04 -36.28 8.21
N GLU A 44 18.16 -37.46 7.59
CA GLU A 44 19.34 -37.90 6.85
C GLU A 44 18.97 -38.38 5.44
N GLY A 45 19.92 -38.27 4.51
CA GLY A 45 19.78 -38.77 3.16
C GLY A 45 18.59 -38.16 2.40
N LYS A 46 17.70 -39.02 1.85
CA LYS A 46 16.55 -38.59 1.04
C LYS A 46 15.39 -37.99 1.87
N GLU A 47 15.40 -38.18 3.16
CA GLU A 47 14.36 -37.64 4.09
C GLU A 47 14.80 -36.34 4.77
N THR A 48 15.86 -35.73 4.29
CA THR A 48 16.36 -34.45 4.80
C THR A 48 15.36 -33.33 4.55
N THR A 49 15.00 -32.64 5.61
CA THR A 49 14.16 -31.42 5.54
C THR A 49 14.92 -30.21 6.07
N TYR A 50 14.63 -29.06 5.49
CA TYR A 50 15.23 -27.79 5.90
C TYR A 50 14.17 -26.85 6.43
N TRP A 51 14.46 -26.25 7.58
CA TRP A 51 13.60 -25.28 8.24
C TRP A 51 14.32 -23.95 8.28
N GLU A 52 13.62 -22.89 7.97
CA GLU A 52 14.18 -21.55 7.93
C GLU A 52 13.48 -20.62 8.89
N ALA A 53 14.26 -19.94 9.74
CA ALA A 53 13.81 -18.83 10.57
C ALA A 53 14.48 -17.54 10.08
N ARG A 54 13.70 -16.47 10.01
CA ARG A 54 14.17 -15.12 9.65
C ARG A 54 13.84 -14.14 10.75
N GLY A 55 14.85 -13.40 11.18
CA GLY A 55 14.70 -12.33 12.14
C GLY A 55 15.26 -11.01 11.61
N GLN A 56 14.79 -9.91 12.19
CA GLN A 56 15.26 -8.58 11.88
C GLN A 56 15.23 -7.74 13.14
N VAL A 57 16.30 -6.98 13.37
CA VAL A 57 16.35 -5.96 14.43
C VAL A 57 16.88 -4.64 13.88
N VAL A 58 16.37 -3.53 14.42
CA VAL A 58 16.84 -2.20 14.04
C VAL A 58 18.15 -1.93 14.77
N ALA A 59 19.27 -1.97 14.04
CA ALA A 59 20.60 -1.65 14.59
C ALA A 59 20.82 -0.14 14.73
N PHE A 60 20.24 0.65 13.82
CA PHE A 60 20.28 2.10 13.85
C PHE A 60 18.96 2.65 13.33
N ALA A 61 18.29 3.48 14.12
CA ALA A 61 16.93 3.93 13.83
C ALA A 61 16.85 4.86 12.59
N GLY A 62 17.83 5.76 12.40
CA GLY A 62 17.79 6.71 11.29
C GLY A 62 16.46 7.46 11.19
N TYR A 63 15.88 7.51 10.01
CA TYR A 63 14.59 8.17 9.72
C TYR A 63 13.40 7.58 10.49
N THR A 64 13.48 6.33 10.96
CA THR A 64 12.36 5.67 11.63
C THR A 64 12.00 6.29 12.98
N ARG A 65 12.84 7.18 13.51
CA ARG A 65 12.49 8.00 14.68
C ARG A 65 11.31 8.93 14.44
N TYR A 66 11.12 9.36 13.20
CA TYR A 66 10.05 10.26 12.78
C TYR A 66 8.96 9.56 11.97
N TRP A 67 9.34 8.54 11.22
CA TRP A 67 8.44 7.77 10.38
C TRP A 67 8.76 6.28 10.44
N ASN A 68 8.14 5.58 11.39
CA ASN A 68 8.35 4.13 11.52
C ASN A 68 7.38 3.35 10.61
N ASN A 69 7.92 2.84 9.52
CA ASN A 69 7.24 1.97 8.56
C ASN A 69 7.82 0.54 8.53
N LEU A 70 8.66 0.21 9.53
CA LEU A 70 9.27 -1.11 9.66
C LEU A 70 8.35 -2.05 10.45
N SER A 71 8.48 -3.35 10.16
CA SER A 71 7.90 -4.39 11.01
C SER A 71 8.54 -4.38 12.39
N ALA A 72 7.82 -4.89 13.40
CA ALA A 72 8.36 -5.07 14.72
C ALA A 72 9.64 -5.91 14.69
N ASP A 73 10.56 -5.63 15.63
CA ASP A 73 11.78 -6.39 15.78
C ASP A 73 11.46 -7.87 16.09
N SER A 74 12.13 -8.76 15.36
CA SER A 74 12.10 -10.20 15.57
C SER A 74 13.53 -10.68 15.78
N GLN A 75 13.94 -10.72 17.04
CA GLN A 75 15.28 -11.17 17.39
C GLN A 75 15.31 -12.70 17.43
N LEU A 76 16.25 -13.30 16.68
CA LEU A 76 16.56 -14.72 16.76
C LEU A 76 17.74 -14.95 17.71
N PRO A 77 17.80 -16.14 18.34
CA PRO A 77 18.96 -16.52 19.15
C PRO A 77 20.23 -16.59 18.30
N THR A 78 21.36 -16.33 18.94
CA THR A 78 22.65 -16.52 18.30
C THR A 78 23.02 -18.01 18.37
N LEU A 79 23.14 -18.65 17.21
CA LEU A 79 23.54 -20.04 17.09
C LEU A 79 24.88 -20.13 16.38
N GLN A 80 25.65 -21.14 16.73
CA GLN A 80 26.89 -21.48 16.01
C GLN A 80 26.57 -22.41 14.83
N PRO A 81 27.34 -22.38 13.75
CA PRO A 81 27.24 -23.38 12.71
C PRO A 81 27.31 -24.79 13.28
N GLU A 82 26.52 -25.70 12.75
CA GLU A 82 26.47 -27.13 13.18
C GLU A 82 25.99 -27.36 14.62
N GLN A 83 25.50 -26.33 15.32
CA GLN A 83 24.93 -26.48 16.64
C GLN A 83 23.63 -27.28 16.57
N THR A 84 23.53 -28.34 17.36
CA THR A 84 22.29 -29.12 17.49
C THR A 84 21.24 -28.31 18.24
N VAL A 85 20.03 -28.27 17.70
CA VAL A 85 18.86 -27.65 18.31
C VAL A 85 17.76 -28.68 18.52
N VAL A 86 17.00 -28.55 19.61
CA VAL A 86 15.90 -29.46 19.95
C VAL A 86 14.58 -28.81 19.55
N VAL A 87 13.71 -29.56 18.89
CA VAL A 87 12.35 -29.13 18.57
C VAL A 87 11.46 -29.34 19.82
N GLU A 88 11.08 -28.26 20.47
CA GLU A 88 10.17 -28.34 21.62
C GLU A 88 8.71 -28.50 21.18
N LYS A 89 8.31 -27.86 20.09
CA LYS A 89 6.93 -27.90 19.60
C LYS A 89 6.91 -27.76 18.08
N ALA A 90 6.13 -28.61 17.44
CA ALA A 90 5.82 -28.49 16.01
C ALA A 90 4.31 -28.33 15.84
N GLN A 91 3.90 -27.46 14.91
CA GLN A 91 2.50 -27.24 14.56
C GLN A 91 2.37 -27.19 13.04
N ALA A 92 1.43 -27.93 12.51
CA ALA A 92 1.08 -27.93 11.10
C ALA A 92 -0.23 -27.16 10.89
N ASP A 93 -0.18 -26.05 10.18
CA ASP A 93 -1.35 -25.25 9.85
C ASP A 93 -1.72 -25.46 8.38
N LYS A 94 -2.95 -25.92 8.14
CA LYS A 94 -3.49 -25.99 6.78
C LYS A 94 -3.85 -24.57 6.32
N LYS A 95 -3.20 -24.09 5.28
CA LYS A 95 -3.47 -22.77 4.67
C LYS A 95 -3.94 -22.95 3.22
N GLN A 96 -4.81 -22.06 2.80
CA GLN A 96 -5.22 -21.96 1.40
C GLN A 96 -4.79 -20.61 0.85
N THR A 97 -4.42 -20.59 -0.42
CA THR A 97 -4.19 -19.33 -1.14
C THR A 97 -5.50 -18.54 -1.17
N GLN A 98 -5.38 -17.25 -0.92
CA GLN A 98 -6.53 -16.34 -0.96
C GLN A 98 -6.50 -15.55 -2.27
N PRO A 99 -7.64 -15.24 -2.85
CA PRO A 99 -7.71 -14.36 -4.01
C PRO A 99 -7.17 -12.97 -3.65
N PRO A 100 -6.77 -12.16 -4.65
CA PRO A 100 -6.34 -10.79 -4.40
C PRO A 100 -7.42 -10.03 -3.60
N PRO A 101 -7.03 -9.31 -2.55
CA PRO A 101 -7.99 -8.57 -1.73
C PRO A 101 -8.61 -7.42 -2.54
N ARG A 102 -9.86 -7.09 -2.27
CA ARG A 102 -10.51 -5.90 -2.82
C ARG A 102 -9.71 -4.63 -2.45
N TYR A 103 -9.82 -3.60 -3.27
CA TYR A 103 -9.13 -2.34 -3.05
C TYR A 103 -9.63 -1.63 -1.79
N SER A 104 -8.74 -1.01 -1.06
CA SER A 104 -9.07 0.06 -0.11
C SER A 104 -9.06 1.40 -0.86
N GLU A 105 -9.64 2.45 -0.27
CA GLU A 105 -9.62 3.80 -0.88
C GLU A 105 -8.20 4.25 -1.24
N PRO A 106 -7.18 4.14 -0.35
CA PRO A 106 -5.81 4.51 -0.71
C PRO A 106 -5.21 3.66 -1.84
N LYS A 107 -5.54 2.36 -1.89
CA LYS A 107 -5.06 1.49 -2.98
C LYS A 107 -5.73 1.80 -4.30
N LEU A 108 -6.99 2.23 -4.29
CA LEU A 108 -7.66 2.70 -5.50
C LEU A 108 -7.02 3.98 -6.03
N VAL A 109 -6.69 4.94 -5.14
CA VAL A 109 -5.94 6.15 -5.54
C VAL A 109 -4.61 5.79 -6.18
N GLN A 110 -3.83 4.89 -5.57
CA GLN A 110 -2.56 4.43 -6.15
C GLN A 110 -2.74 3.73 -7.52
N LEU A 111 -3.86 3.03 -7.71
CA LEU A 111 -4.16 2.42 -9.00
C LEU A 111 -4.51 3.47 -10.06
N MET A 112 -5.34 4.46 -9.71
CA MET A 112 -5.70 5.57 -10.59
C MET A 112 -4.44 6.35 -11.00
N GLU A 113 -3.59 6.72 -10.06
CA GLU A 113 -2.32 7.40 -10.32
C GLU A 113 -1.43 6.59 -11.28
N ARG A 114 -1.23 5.31 -11.00
CA ARG A 114 -0.41 4.41 -11.83
C ARG A 114 -0.96 4.24 -13.25
N LYS A 115 -2.28 4.29 -13.41
CA LYS A 115 -2.95 4.20 -14.71
C LYS A 115 -3.10 5.56 -15.41
N GLY A 116 -2.67 6.66 -14.79
CA GLY A 116 -2.82 8.01 -15.35
C GLY A 116 -4.25 8.55 -15.34
N ILE A 117 -5.13 7.98 -14.50
CA ILE A 117 -6.55 8.34 -14.42
C ILE A 117 -6.74 9.37 -13.30
N GLY A 118 -7.16 10.58 -13.65
CA GLY A 118 -7.37 11.68 -12.70
C GLY A 118 -6.05 12.34 -12.26
N ARG A 119 -6.19 13.27 -11.31
CA ARG A 119 -5.09 14.08 -10.78
C ARG A 119 -5.23 14.17 -9.25
N PRO A 120 -4.22 14.62 -8.51
CA PRO A 120 -4.28 14.73 -7.05
C PRO A 120 -5.53 15.46 -6.54
N SER A 121 -6.00 16.47 -7.27
CA SER A 121 -7.21 17.24 -6.92
C SER A 121 -8.52 16.45 -7.13
N THR A 122 -8.54 15.43 -7.98
CA THR A 122 -9.76 14.69 -8.35
C THR A 122 -9.87 13.31 -7.70
N TYR A 123 -8.80 12.72 -7.17
CA TYR A 123 -8.84 11.37 -6.60
C TYR A 123 -9.85 11.25 -5.45
N ALA A 124 -9.75 12.12 -4.44
CA ALA A 124 -10.63 12.07 -3.30
C ALA A 124 -12.11 12.44 -3.64
N PRO A 125 -12.40 13.49 -4.45
CA PRO A 125 -13.72 13.76 -4.95
C PRO A 125 -14.35 12.59 -5.72
N THR A 126 -13.61 11.90 -6.56
CA THR A 126 -14.09 10.73 -7.32
C THR A 126 -14.56 9.62 -6.37
N ILE A 127 -13.73 9.22 -5.41
CA ILE A 127 -14.10 8.19 -4.42
C ILE A 127 -15.30 8.63 -3.59
N LYS A 128 -15.35 9.90 -3.16
CA LYS A 128 -16.48 10.46 -2.44
C LYS A 128 -17.76 10.36 -3.27
N THR A 129 -17.71 10.69 -4.56
CA THR A 129 -18.86 10.61 -5.47
C THR A 129 -19.35 9.18 -5.65
N LEU A 130 -18.46 8.22 -5.87
CA LEU A 130 -18.81 6.79 -5.98
C LEU A 130 -19.56 6.29 -4.73
N ARG A 131 -19.12 6.72 -3.54
CA ARG A 131 -19.76 6.36 -2.28
C ARG A 131 -21.07 7.10 -2.04
N SER A 132 -21.10 8.41 -2.28
CA SER A 132 -22.30 9.23 -2.05
C SER A 132 -23.47 8.82 -2.96
N ARG A 133 -23.15 8.36 -4.17
CA ARG A 133 -24.12 7.81 -5.12
C ARG A 133 -24.44 6.34 -4.90
N THR A 134 -23.90 5.74 -3.84
CA THR A 134 -24.10 4.33 -3.48
C THR A 134 -23.69 3.32 -4.55
N TYR A 135 -22.83 3.70 -5.50
CA TYR A 135 -22.30 2.76 -6.48
C TYR A 135 -21.29 1.79 -5.85
N VAL A 136 -20.61 2.26 -4.81
CA VAL A 136 -19.61 1.48 -4.05
C VAL A 136 -19.85 1.68 -2.55
N GLY A 137 -19.91 0.56 -1.83
CA GLY A 137 -19.92 0.52 -0.36
C GLY A 137 -18.54 0.27 0.22
N LEU A 138 -18.42 0.44 1.54
CA LEU A 138 -17.18 0.13 2.28
C LEU A 138 -17.46 -1.00 3.28
N LEU A 139 -16.81 -2.15 3.08
CA LEU A 139 -16.90 -3.30 3.98
C LEU A 139 -15.51 -3.64 4.53
N LYS A 140 -15.34 -3.57 5.85
CA LYS A 140 -14.06 -3.85 6.53
C LYS A 140 -12.88 -3.06 5.92
N GLY A 141 -13.10 -1.77 5.58
CA GLY A 141 -12.08 -0.91 4.97
C GLY A 141 -11.77 -1.22 3.50
N LYS A 142 -12.59 -2.07 2.84
CA LYS A 142 -12.46 -2.41 1.43
C LYS A 142 -13.66 -1.93 0.65
N LEU A 143 -13.41 -1.42 -0.55
CA LEU A 143 -14.43 -1.01 -1.49
C LEU A 143 -15.12 -2.24 -2.07
N GLN A 144 -16.45 -2.23 -2.08
CA GLN A 144 -17.28 -3.27 -2.65
C GLN A 144 -18.34 -2.64 -3.54
N PRO A 145 -18.47 -3.06 -4.81
CA PRO A 145 -19.53 -2.57 -5.66
C PRO A 145 -20.89 -3.00 -5.10
N THR A 146 -21.89 -2.15 -5.27
CA THR A 146 -23.30 -2.44 -4.97
C THR A 146 -23.98 -3.02 -6.21
N GLU A 147 -25.19 -3.55 -6.05
CA GLU A 147 -26.00 -4.00 -7.21
C GLU A 147 -26.28 -2.85 -8.18
N LEU A 148 -26.54 -1.65 -7.66
CA LEU A 148 -26.71 -0.45 -8.47
C LEU A 148 -25.42 -0.13 -9.25
N GLY A 149 -24.26 -0.20 -8.59
CA GLY A 149 -22.97 0.03 -9.23
C GLY A 149 -22.69 -0.97 -10.37
N LEU A 150 -22.94 -2.25 -10.13
CA LEU A 150 -22.77 -3.30 -11.14
C LEU A 150 -23.74 -3.14 -12.31
N SER A 151 -25.00 -2.78 -12.05
CA SER A 151 -25.99 -2.56 -13.10
C SER A 151 -25.62 -1.35 -13.97
N LEU A 152 -25.13 -0.27 -13.35
CA LEU A 152 -24.66 0.91 -14.06
C LEU A 152 -23.45 0.59 -14.92
N ASP A 153 -22.46 -0.11 -14.36
CA ASP A 153 -21.24 -0.53 -15.07
C ASP A 153 -21.59 -1.36 -16.30
N THR A 154 -22.41 -2.38 -16.13
CA THR A 154 -22.89 -3.23 -17.25
C THR A 154 -23.65 -2.44 -18.31
N ALA A 155 -24.44 -1.44 -17.93
CA ALA A 155 -25.16 -0.59 -18.87
C ALA A 155 -24.19 0.30 -19.67
N LEU A 156 -23.21 0.89 -18.98
CA LEU A 156 -22.18 1.74 -19.62
C LEU A 156 -21.30 0.92 -20.57
N GLU A 157 -20.88 -0.29 -20.19
CA GLU A 157 -20.13 -1.20 -21.07
C GLU A 157 -20.84 -1.49 -22.40
N LYS A 158 -22.18 -1.60 -22.34
CA LYS A 158 -22.99 -1.85 -23.53
C LYS A 158 -23.23 -0.61 -24.38
N LEU A 159 -23.43 0.54 -23.73
CA LEU A 159 -23.85 1.76 -24.42
C LEU A 159 -22.67 2.63 -24.87
N LEU A 160 -21.57 2.63 -24.11
CA LEU A 160 -20.44 3.52 -24.29
C LEU A 160 -19.10 2.78 -24.07
N PRO A 161 -18.86 1.65 -24.78
CA PRO A 161 -17.71 0.76 -24.51
C PRO A 161 -16.36 1.49 -24.60
N ASP A 162 -16.21 2.41 -25.53
CA ASP A 162 -14.94 3.12 -25.73
C ASP A 162 -14.70 4.19 -24.65
N LEU A 163 -15.76 4.84 -24.17
CA LEU A 163 -15.67 5.93 -23.22
C LEU A 163 -15.29 5.47 -21.81
N ILE A 164 -15.72 4.28 -21.41
CA ILE A 164 -15.48 3.75 -20.06
C ILE A 164 -14.14 3.05 -19.91
N GLN A 165 -13.38 2.87 -20.99
CA GLN A 165 -12.06 2.26 -20.91
C GLN A 165 -11.11 3.14 -20.09
N PRO A 166 -10.37 2.55 -19.14
CA PRO A 166 -9.36 3.29 -18.37
C PRO A 166 -8.35 4.03 -19.26
N GLU A 167 -8.01 3.45 -20.39
CA GLU A 167 -7.05 3.97 -21.36
C GLU A 167 -7.57 5.26 -22.04
N PHE A 168 -8.86 5.35 -22.32
CA PHE A 168 -9.48 6.57 -22.86
C PHE A 168 -9.30 7.76 -21.89
N THR A 169 -9.62 7.56 -20.62
CA THR A 169 -9.47 8.60 -19.61
C THR A 169 -7.99 8.98 -19.43
N ALA A 170 -7.09 8.01 -19.41
CA ALA A 170 -5.65 8.25 -19.27
C ALA A 170 -5.09 9.05 -20.46
N GLN A 171 -5.52 8.73 -21.68
CA GLN A 171 -5.14 9.47 -22.89
C GLN A 171 -5.66 10.92 -22.86
N MET A 172 -6.93 11.12 -22.53
CA MET A 172 -7.53 12.44 -22.40
C MET A 172 -6.78 13.31 -21.38
N GLU A 173 -6.42 12.74 -20.21
CA GLU A 173 -5.63 13.44 -19.20
C GLU A 173 -4.22 13.79 -19.69
N ALA A 174 -3.60 12.91 -20.48
CA ALA A 174 -2.28 13.17 -21.05
C ALA A 174 -2.32 14.28 -22.13
N GLU A 175 -3.38 14.32 -22.93
CA GLU A 175 -3.60 15.39 -23.94
C GLU A 175 -3.82 16.74 -23.26
N LEU A 176 -4.63 16.77 -22.18
CA LEU A 176 -4.82 17.98 -21.38
C LEU A 176 -3.50 18.49 -20.76
N ASP A 177 -2.64 17.60 -20.28
CA ASP A 177 -1.31 17.95 -19.78
C ASP A 177 -0.41 18.50 -20.91
N ALA A 178 -0.50 17.92 -22.10
CA ALA A 178 0.25 18.43 -23.26
C ALA A 178 -0.18 19.85 -23.64
N ILE A 179 -1.48 20.14 -23.65
CA ILE A 179 -2.03 21.47 -23.85
C ILE A 179 -1.57 22.42 -22.73
N ALA A 180 -1.71 22.02 -21.46
CA ALA A 180 -1.32 22.84 -20.31
C ALA A 180 0.19 23.19 -20.32
N SER A 181 1.03 22.30 -20.86
CA SER A 181 2.48 22.51 -20.98
C SER A 181 2.89 23.23 -22.28
N GLY A 182 1.93 23.62 -23.13
CA GLY A 182 2.18 24.29 -24.42
C GLY A 182 2.79 23.40 -25.51
N LYS A 183 2.72 22.08 -25.34
CA LYS A 183 3.21 21.12 -26.34
C LYS A 183 2.19 20.82 -27.43
N GLN A 184 0.93 21.14 -27.19
CA GLN A 184 -0.18 20.92 -28.11
C GLN A 184 -1.14 22.11 -28.03
N GLU A 185 -1.71 22.50 -29.16
CA GLU A 185 -2.77 23.50 -29.20
C GLU A 185 -4.12 22.88 -28.87
N TRP A 186 -4.98 23.63 -28.18
CA TRP A 186 -6.29 23.15 -27.73
C TRP A 186 -7.32 23.00 -28.87
N GLN A 187 -7.04 23.60 -30.04
CA GLN A 187 -7.94 23.59 -31.21
C GLN A 187 -7.64 22.45 -32.19
N THR A 188 -6.67 21.60 -31.92
CA THR A 188 -6.37 20.41 -32.73
C THR A 188 -7.03 19.19 -32.09
#